data_04f50f9120f576df46f268e8da9ea50f
#
_entry.id   04f50f9120f576df46f268e8da9ea50f
#
_cell.length_a   1.000
_cell.length_b   1.000
_cell.length_c   1.000
_cell.angle_alpha   90.00
_cell.angle_beta   90.00
_cell.angle_gamma   90.00
#
_symmetry.space_group_name_H-M   'P 1'
#
loop_
_entity.id
_entity.type
_entity.pdbx_description
1 polymer ?
#
loop_
_entity_poly.entity_id
_entity_poly.type
_entity_poly.pdbx_seq_one_letter_code
_entity_poly.pdbx_strand_id
1 'polypeptide(L)'
;IGGPSKARLKTLWVDLFGLAVTGTFASERENVNEDICALGTGPFQVEVDLMEPLDIDKKPAVHATPLNHIGLWLDDLPAAVQWLQAQGVRFAPGGIRRGAAGFDITFIHPKGNEESPQGGEGVLIELVQAPPEVVKAFAAMAASPR
;
A
#
# COMPACT_ATOMS: atom_id res chain seq x y z
N ILE A 1 -5.12 4.21 5.18
CA ILE A 1 -5.69 5.41 5.86
C ILE A 1 -5.19 5.44 7.29
N GLY A 2 -4.44 6.50 7.64
CA GLY A 2 -3.89 6.69 8.98
C GLY A 2 -4.73 7.64 9.84
N GLY A 3 -4.86 7.33 11.12
CA GLY A 3 -5.53 8.19 12.08
C GLY A 3 -5.02 7.97 13.50
N PRO A 4 -5.29 8.89 14.43
CA PRO A 4 -4.87 8.74 15.82
C PRO A 4 -5.66 7.66 16.59
N SER A 5 -6.77 7.18 16.02
CA SER A 5 -7.61 6.14 16.61
C SER A 5 -8.26 5.29 15.52
N LYS A 6 -7.89 4.03 15.47
CA LYS A 6 -8.47 3.02 14.58
C LYS A 6 -9.98 2.83 14.81
N ALA A 7 -10.42 2.92 16.06
CA ALA A 7 -11.85 2.82 16.40
C ALA A 7 -12.69 3.89 15.68
N ARG A 8 -12.20 5.14 15.58
CA ARG A 8 -12.89 6.20 14.86
C ARG A 8 -12.93 5.95 13.35
N LEU A 9 -11.84 5.42 12.78
CA LEU A 9 -11.81 5.03 11.37
C LEU A 9 -12.81 3.91 11.09
N LYS A 10 -12.90 2.91 11.97
CA LYS A 10 -13.86 1.80 11.84
C LYS A 10 -15.31 2.27 11.82
N THR A 11 -15.67 3.24 12.65
CA THR A 11 -17.04 3.78 12.62
C THR A 11 -17.44 4.24 11.22
N LEU A 12 -16.56 4.95 10.50
CA LEU A 12 -16.86 5.39 9.14
C LEU A 12 -16.80 4.24 8.13
N TRP A 13 -15.66 3.54 8.10
CA TRP A 13 -15.35 2.61 7.00
C TRP A 13 -16.07 1.26 7.16
N VAL A 14 -16.15 0.74 8.36
CA VAL A 14 -16.77 -0.56 8.64
C VAL A 14 -18.25 -0.40 8.95
N ASP A 15 -18.60 0.43 9.95
CA ASP A 15 -19.99 0.48 10.45
C ASP A 15 -20.91 1.22 9.48
N LEU A 16 -20.47 2.33 8.87
CA LEU A 16 -21.29 3.15 7.97
C LEU A 16 -21.13 2.76 6.50
N PHE A 17 -19.91 2.52 6.02
CA PHE A 17 -19.67 2.15 4.62
C PHE A 17 -19.75 0.63 4.37
N GLY A 18 -19.77 -0.18 5.43
CA GLY A 18 -19.98 -1.62 5.33
C GLY A 18 -18.79 -2.43 4.79
N LEU A 19 -17.55 -1.91 4.92
CA LEU A 19 -16.38 -2.68 4.53
C LEU A 19 -16.22 -3.89 5.45
N ALA A 20 -15.81 -5.03 4.86
CA ALA A 20 -15.51 -6.23 5.62
C ALA A 20 -14.07 -6.16 6.15
N VAL A 21 -13.88 -6.37 7.45
CA VAL A 21 -12.54 -6.58 8.02
C VAL A 21 -12.10 -8.00 7.67
N THR A 22 -11.03 -8.14 6.90
CA THR A 22 -10.50 -9.41 6.39
C THR A 22 -9.26 -9.87 7.13
N GLY A 23 -8.59 -8.98 7.84
CA GLY A 23 -7.38 -9.28 8.59
C GLY A 23 -6.96 -8.15 9.52
N THR A 24 -5.92 -8.42 10.30
CA THR A 24 -5.28 -7.45 11.18
C THR A 24 -3.77 -7.62 11.11
N PHE A 25 -3.04 -6.53 11.26
CA PHE A 25 -1.59 -6.54 11.31
C PHE A 25 -1.09 -5.57 12.37
N ALA A 26 0.00 -5.93 13.06
CA ALA A 26 0.68 -5.04 13.98
C ALA A 26 2.20 -5.18 13.84
N SER A 27 2.91 -4.07 13.89
CA SER A 27 4.36 -4.04 13.76
C SER A 27 4.96 -2.93 14.62
N GLU A 28 5.81 -3.30 15.57
CA GLU A 28 6.57 -2.33 16.35
C GLU A 28 7.57 -1.56 15.48
N ARG A 29 8.17 -2.22 14.50
CA ARG A 29 9.10 -1.59 13.55
C ARG A 29 8.44 -0.49 12.74
N GLU A 30 7.23 -0.75 12.27
CA GLU A 30 6.44 0.19 11.48
C GLU A 30 5.56 1.09 12.36
N ASN A 31 5.59 0.90 13.69
CA ASN A 31 4.78 1.61 14.68
C ASN A 31 3.30 1.65 14.27
N VAL A 32 2.74 0.50 13.87
CA VAL A 32 1.39 0.42 13.32
C VAL A 32 0.60 -0.72 13.95
N ASN A 33 -0.69 -0.44 14.17
CA ASN A 33 -1.74 -1.39 14.41
C ASN A 33 -2.84 -1.14 13.37
N GLU A 34 -3.13 -2.11 12.51
CA GLU A 34 -4.06 -1.92 11.40
C GLU A 34 -5.13 -3.00 11.33
N ASP A 35 -6.30 -2.62 10.80
CA ASP A 35 -7.32 -3.51 10.31
C ASP A 35 -7.31 -3.45 8.78
N ILE A 36 -7.14 -4.59 8.15
CA ILE A 36 -7.17 -4.75 6.68
C ILE A 36 -8.62 -4.97 6.30
N CYS A 37 -9.18 -4.04 5.51
CA CYS A 37 -10.59 -4.07 5.11
C CYS A 37 -10.72 -4.25 3.60
N ALA A 38 -11.77 -4.95 3.15
CA ALA A 38 -12.08 -5.16 1.75
C ALA A 38 -13.31 -4.40 1.29
N LEU A 39 -13.20 -3.74 0.14
CA LEU A 39 -14.30 -3.18 -0.63
C LEU A 39 -14.44 -3.96 -1.94
N GLY A 40 -15.56 -4.64 -2.11
CA GLY A 40 -15.77 -5.54 -3.25
C GLY A 40 -15.15 -6.92 -3.06
N THR A 41 -15.08 -7.70 -4.13
CA THR A 41 -14.57 -9.07 -4.13
C THR A 41 -13.84 -9.39 -5.43
N GLY A 42 -13.03 -10.46 -5.42
CA GLY A 42 -12.31 -10.93 -6.60
C GLY A 42 -11.11 -10.06 -6.99
N PRO A 43 -10.63 -10.15 -8.25
CA PRO A 43 -9.37 -9.55 -8.68
C PRO A 43 -9.37 -8.02 -8.72
N PHE A 44 -10.53 -7.39 -8.64
CA PHE A 44 -10.70 -5.92 -8.61
C PHE A 44 -11.11 -5.38 -7.24
N GLN A 45 -10.99 -6.21 -6.20
CA GLN A 45 -11.18 -5.77 -4.82
C GLN A 45 -10.22 -4.63 -4.49
N VAL A 46 -10.74 -3.63 -3.78
CA VAL A 46 -9.92 -2.57 -3.19
C VAL A 46 -9.70 -2.92 -1.72
N GLU A 47 -8.44 -2.89 -1.28
CA GLU A 47 -8.06 -3.01 0.12
C GLU A 47 -7.96 -1.62 0.74
N VAL A 48 -8.52 -1.47 1.92
CA VAL A 48 -8.48 -0.22 2.70
C VAL A 48 -7.96 -0.55 4.09
N ASP A 49 -6.70 -0.19 4.35
CA ASP A 49 -6.06 -0.41 5.64
C ASP A 49 -6.37 0.75 6.57
N LEU A 50 -6.93 0.45 7.72
CA LEU A 50 -7.25 1.40 8.78
C LEU A 50 -6.16 1.33 9.83
N MET A 51 -5.30 2.36 9.89
CA MET A 51 -4.08 2.36 10.69
C MET A 51 -4.12 3.35 11.84
N GLU A 52 -3.64 2.92 13.00
CA GLU A 52 -3.27 3.79 14.10
C GLU A 52 -1.83 3.50 14.56
N PRO A 53 -1.10 4.45 15.15
CA PRO A 53 0.21 4.17 15.72
C PRO A 53 0.07 3.33 17.00
N LEU A 54 1.02 2.40 17.23
CA LEU A 54 1.15 1.72 18.52
C LEU A 54 1.57 2.71 19.62
N ASP A 55 2.40 3.68 19.27
CA ASP A 55 2.86 4.76 20.14
C ASP A 55 2.81 6.08 19.35
N ILE A 56 1.95 7.00 19.79
CA ILE A 56 1.66 8.24 19.06
C ILE A 56 2.88 9.19 18.98
N ASP A 57 3.82 9.05 19.90
CA ASP A 57 5.02 9.91 19.98
C ASP A 57 6.20 9.32 19.18
N LYS A 58 6.07 8.09 18.66
CA LYS A 58 7.11 7.43 17.88
C LYS A 58 6.91 7.58 16.37
N LYS A 59 7.99 7.29 15.66
CA LYS A 59 7.99 7.19 14.20
C LYS A 59 8.17 5.72 13.77
N PRO A 60 7.60 5.34 12.60
CA PRO A 60 6.79 6.15 11.68
C PRO A 60 5.48 6.66 12.29
N ALA A 61 5.11 7.90 11.98
CA ALA A 61 3.89 8.53 12.46
C ALA A 61 2.74 8.29 11.45
N VAL A 62 2.22 7.08 11.41
CA VAL A 62 1.22 6.62 10.42
C VAL A 62 -0.07 7.45 10.41
N HIS A 63 -0.36 8.16 11.51
CA HIS A 63 -1.52 9.04 11.66
C HIS A 63 -1.30 10.46 11.12
N ALA A 64 -0.04 10.86 10.88
CA ALA A 64 0.29 12.25 10.50
C ALA A 64 -0.12 12.58 9.07
N THR A 65 -0.18 11.57 8.21
CA THR A 65 -0.65 11.71 6.82
C THR A 65 -1.88 10.84 6.64
N PRO A 66 -3.10 11.42 6.56
CA PRO A 66 -4.34 10.63 6.49
C PRO A 66 -4.38 9.62 5.35
N LEU A 67 -3.88 9.98 4.17
CA LEU A 67 -3.55 9.02 3.11
C LEU A 67 -2.11 8.57 3.32
N ASN A 68 -1.89 7.46 4.01
CA ASN A 68 -0.56 6.96 4.32
C ASN A 68 0.17 6.49 3.05
N HIS A 69 -0.45 5.62 2.27
CA HIS A 69 0.10 5.14 1.00
C HIS A 69 -1.02 4.73 0.04
N ILE A 70 -0.63 4.51 -1.22
CA ILE A 70 -1.42 3.80 -2.22
C ILE A 70 -0.64 2.58 -2.69
N GLY A 71 -1.33 1.46 -2.93
CA GLY A 71 -0.75 0.22 -3.45
C GLY A 71 -1.11 0.02 -4.92
N LEU A 72 -0.13 -0.38 -5.72
CA LEU A 72 -0.29 -0.67 -7.15
C LEU A 72 0.15 -2.10 -7.46
N TRP A 73 -0.72 -2.87 -8.10
CA TRP A 73 -0.36 -4.17 -8.64
C TRP A 73 0.60 -4.05 -9.81
N LEU A 74 1.63 -4.90 -9.80
CA LEU A 74 2.56 -5.08 -10.93
C LEU A 74 2.65 -6.55 -11.28
N ASP A 75 2.75 -6.84 -12.55
CA ASP A 75 2.88 -8.21 -13.09
C ASP A 75 4.29 -8.78 -12.88
N ASP A 76 5.33 -7.94 -12.89
CA ASP A 76 6.73 -8.29 -12.63
C ASP A 76 7.37 -7.19 -11.78
N LEU A 77 7.29 -7.34 -10.46
CA LEU A 77 7.82 -6.37 -9.51
C LEU A 77 9.35 -6.16 -9.63
N PRO A 78 10.19 -7.22 -9.75
CA PRO A 78 11.63 -7.02 -9.92
C PRO A 78 12.00 -6.25 -11.19
N ALA A 79 11.38 -6.56 -12.34
CA ALA A 79 11.63 -5.86 -13.59
C ALA A 79 11.18 -4.40 -13.52
N ALA A 80 10.02 -4.14 -12.94
CA ALA A 80 9.51 -2.78 -12.73
C ALA A 80 10.44 -1.95 -11.82
N VAL A 81 10.93 -2.50 -10.72
CA VAL A 81 11.87 -1.84 -9.83
C VAL A 81 13.16 -1.47 -10.56
N GLN A 82 13.75 -2.41 -11.30
CA GLN A 82 14.95 -2.16 -12.08
C GLN A 82 14.76 -1.04 -13.10
N TRP A 83 13.65 -1.07 -13.82
CA TRP A 83 13.32 -0.05 -14.82
C TRP A 83 13.11 1.33 -14.18
N LEU A 84 12.34 1.42 -13.09
CA LEU A 84 12.07 2.67 -12.38
C LEU A 84 13.35 3.28 -11.78
N GLN A 85 14.24 2.46 -11.22
CA GLN A 85 15.55 2.91 -10.73
C GLN A 85 16.39 3.50 -11.86
N ALA A 86 16.39 2.89 -13.03
CA ALA A 86 17.08 3.42 -14.21
C ALA A 86 16.48 4.76 -14.69
N GLN A 87 15.22 5.06 -14.37
CA GLN A 87 14.56 6.35 -14.65
C GLN A 87 14.76 7.38 -13.52
N GLY A 88 15.60 7.09 -12.52
CA GLY A 88 15.88 8.01 -11.41
C GLY A 88 14.81 8.04 -10.33
N VAL A 89 14.00 6.99 -10.19
CA VAL A 89 12.99 6.88 -9.13
C VAL A 89 13.66 6.47 -7.81
N ARG A 90 13.38 7.23 -6.77
CA ARG A 90 13.86 6.97 -5.41
C ARG A 90 12.98 5.97 -4.69
N PHE A 91 13.59 4.88 -4.24
CA PHE A 91 12.92 3.89 -3.39
C PHE A 91 13.18 4.14 -1.91
N ALA A 92 12.23 3.75 -1.07
CA ALA A 92 12.42 3.70 0.37
C ALA A 92 13.39 2.55 0.74
N PRO A 93 14.11 2.64 1.87
CA PRO A 93 15.00 1.58 2.32
C PRO A 93 14.28 0.26 2.57
N GLY A 94 14.97 -0.86 2.31
CA GLY A 94 14.47 -2.21 2.60
C GLY A 94 14.26 -3.09 1.36
N GLY A 95 14.31 -2.53 0.15
CA GLY A 95 14.17 -3.30 -1.09
C GLY A 95 12.86 -4.06 -1.22
N ILE A 96 12.85 -5.08 -2.07
CA ILE A 96 11.70 -6.00 -2.22
C ILE A 96 11.67 -6.91 -0.99
N ARG A 97 10.51 -6.99 -0.33
CA ARG A 97 10.28 -7.80 0.87
C ARG A 97 8.85 -8.26 0.97
N ARG A 98 8.58 -9.21 1.86
CA ARG A 98 7.23 -9.68 2.15
C ARG A 98 6.43 -8.60 2.88
N GLY A 99 5.27 -8.22 2.32
CA GLY A 99 4.33 -7.29 2.91
C GLY A 99 3.31 -7.96 3.85
N ALA A 100 2.50 -7.15 4.53
CA ALA A 100 1.49 -7.57 5.50
C ALA A 100 0.42 -8.51 4.89
N ALA A 101 -0.02 -8.22 3.66
CA ALA A 101 -0.99 -9.04 2.92
C ALA A 101 -0.38 -10.33 2.33
N GLY A 102 0.91 -10.61 2.56
CA GLY A 102 1.57 -11.83 2.10
C GLY A 102 2.07 -11.78 0.66
N PHE A 103 2.10 -10.62 0.01
CA PHE A 103 2.71 -10.41 -1.29
C PHE A 103 4.11 -9.78 -1.16
N ASP A 104 4.93 -9.91 -2.19
CA ASP A 104 6.20 -9.21 -2.25
C ASP A 104 5.94 -7.75 -2.63
N ILE A 105 6.57 -6.84 -1.89
CA ILE A 105 6.36 -5.40 -2.00
C ILE A 105 7.66 -4.61 -1.98
N THR A 106 7.60 -3.38 -2.45
CA THR A 106 8.58 -2.32 -2.16
C THR A 106 7.88 -0.97 -2.21
N PHE A 107 8.58 0.10 -1.79
CA PHE A 107 7.98 1.44 -1.75
C PHE A 107 8.81 2.45 -2.52
N ILE A 108 8.13 3.28 -3.35
CA ILE A 108 8.69 4.52 -3.86
C ILE A 108 8.62 5.56 -2.73
N HIS A 109 9.74 6.20 -2.46
CA HIS A 109 9.83 7.23 -1.43
C HIS A 109 8.97 8.47 -1.81
N PRO A 110 8.28 9.12 -0.85
CA PRO A 110 7.45 10.30 -1.15
C PRO A 110 8.21 11.48 -1.76
N LYS A 111 9.53 11.54 -1.54
CA LYS A 111 10.37 12.65 -2.05
C LYS A 111 11.58 12.09 -2.79
N GLY A 112 11.92 12.71 -3.93
CA GLY A 112 13.20 12.51 -4.58
C GLY A 112 14.39 13.04 -3.77
N ASN A 113 15.59 12.85 -4.29
CA ASN A 113 16.85 13.43 -3.80
C ASN A 113 17.76 13.77 -5.00
N GLU A 114 18.98 14.21 -4.76
CA GLU A 114 19.94 14.59 -5.83
C GLU A 114 20.29 13.41 -6.74
N GLU A 115 20.45 12.20 -6.18
CA GLU A 115 20.83 10.99 -6.93
C GLU A 115 19.64 10.36 -7.67
N SER A 116 18.45 10.45 -7.08
CA SER A 116 17.20 9.88 -7.60
C SER A 116 16.10 10.94 -7.48
N PRO A 117 15.96 11.81 -8.48
CA PRO A 117 15.13 13.02 -8.37
C PRO A 117 13.63 12.75 -8.40
N GLN A 118 13.20 11.57 -8.87
CA GLN A 118 11.78 11.22 -8.95
C GLN A 118 11.30 10.56 -7.66
N GLY A 119 10.22 11.06 -7.08
CA GLY A 119 9.55 10.49 -5.91
C GLY A 119 8.03 10.49 -6.08
N GLY A 120 7.31 10.16 -5.02
CA GLY A 120 5.84 10.11 -5.04
C GLY A 120 5.15 11.46 -4.81
N GLU A 121 5.87 12.59 -4.91
CA GLU A 121 5.34 13.96 -4.72
C GLU A 121 4.49 14.12 -3.45
N GLY A 122 4.98 13.57 -2.35
CA GLY A 122 4.33 13.59 -1.04
C GLY A 122 3.52 12.34 -0.70
N VAL A 123 3.28 11.45 -1.66
CA VAL A 123 2.59 10.16 -1.43
C VAL A 123 3.62 9.03 -1.37
N LEU A 124 3.52 8.17 -0.35
CA LEU A 124 4.21 6.89 -0.33
C LEU A 124 3.50 5.94 -1.30
N ILE A 125 4.23 5.33 -2.25
CA ILE A 125 3.62 4.42 -3.22
C ILE A 125 4.16 3.02 -2.99
N GLU A 126 3.28 2.10 -2.64
CA GLU A 126 3.60 0.68 -2.51
C GLU A 126 3.48 0.01 -3.88
N LEU A 127 4.52 -0.67 -4.31
CA LEU A 127 4.50 -1.53 -5.48
C LEU A 127 4.37 -2.97 -5.01
N VAL A 128 3.37 -3.68 -5.52
CA VAL A 128 2.98 -5.01 -5.02
C VAL A 128 3.02 -6.02 -6.16
N GLN A 129 3.70 -7.15 -5.96
CA GLN A 129 3.68 -8.25 -6.92
C GLN A 129 2.26 -8.82 -7.02
N ALA A 130 1.63 -8.66 -8.17
CA ALA A 130 0.29 -9.18 -8.39
C ALA A 130 0.28 -10.71 -8.40
N PRO A 131 -0.71 -11.36 -7.76
CA PRO A 131 -0.91 -12.79 -7.90
C PRO A 131 -1.43 -13.14 -9.31
N PRO A 132 -1.24 -14.41 -9.75
CA PRO A 132 -1.56 -14.82 -11.13
C PRO A 132 -3.00 -14.53 -11.57
N GLU A 133 -3.96 -14.65 -10.68
CA GLU A 133 -5.37 -14.37 -10.97
C GLU A 133 -5.63 -12.89 -11.26
N VAL A 134 -4.94 -11.98 -10.58
CA VAL A 134 -5.02 -10.53 -10.82
C VAL A 134 -4.39 -10.20 -12.18
N VAL A 135 -3.18 -10.72 -12.45
CA VAL A 135 -2.51 -10.54 -13.76
C VAL A 135 -3.42 -11.00 -14.89
N LYS A 136 -4.00 -12.20 -14.77
CA LYS A 136 -4.91 -12.77 -15.77
C LYS A 136 -6.18 -11.92 -15.97
N ALA A 137 -6.77 -11.41 -14.89
CA ALA A 137 -7.98 -10.60 -14.97
C ALA A 137 -7.74 -9.26 -15.68
N PHE A 138 -6.64 -8.58 -15.38
CA PHE A 138 -6.27 -7.33 -16.05
C PHE A 138 -5.88 -7.55 -17.51
N ALA A 139 -5.17 -8.64 -17.83
CA ALA A 139 -4.87 -9.00 -19.22
C ALA A 139 -6.14 -9.27 -20.05
N ALA A 140 -7.11 -9.96 -19.48
CA ALA A 140 -8.41 -10.20 -20.13
C ALA A 140 -9.19 -8.90 -20.38
N MET A 141 -9.16 -7.96 -19.43
CA MET A 141 -9.76 -6.63 -19.59
C MET A 141 -9.09 -5.82 -20.71
N ALA A 142 -7.76 -5.83 -20.78
CA ALA A 142 -7.01 -5.10 -21.81
C ALA A 142 -7.26 -5.67 -23.23
N ALA A 143 -7.55 -6.97 -23.33
CA ALA A 143 -7.84 -7.64 -24.60
C ALA A 143 -9.28 -7.48 -25.09
N SER A 144 -10.19 -6.95 -24.23
CA SER A 144 -11.59 -6.73 -24.62
C SER A 144 -11.68 -5.49 -25.52
N PRO A 145 -12.35 -5.58 -26.70
CA PRO A 145 -12.57 -4.41 -27.54
C PRO A 145 -13.41 -3.38 -26.78
N ARG A 146 -13.02 -2.11 -26.86
CA ARG A 146 -13.80 -0.99 -26.33
C ARG A 146 -15.02 -0.71 -27.19
#